data_a7248ea18fe5778a3ee8d09189dbbff8
#
_entry.id   a7248ea18fe5778a3ee8d09189dbbff8
#
_cell.length_a   1.000
_cell.length_b   1.000
_cell.length_c   1.000
_cell.angle_alpha   90.00
_cell.angle_beta   90.00
_cell.angle_gamma   90.00
#
_symmetry.space_group_name_H-M   'P 1'
#
loop_
_entity.id
_entity.type
_entity.pdbx_description
1 polymer ?
#
loop_
_entity_poly.entity_id
_entity_poly.type
_entity_poly.pdbx_seq_one_letter_code
_entity_poly.pdbx_strand_id
1 'polypeptide(L)'
;MEHKSIESGWRDAHSKLIVALENPVEIFDLKKDRSRFSMDWYYPILGGINSKQRISSLIEKIKDSFWIKGLGIKCVEDEPWVTVAETSECSIAFKKIGEDKIASELLLNAIAIVDREGIPYMGWQFHENIYWPKEKPSWTSAACILAADANNQLTPGADLFIKQQFKL
;
A
#
# COMPACT_ATOMS: atom_id res chain seq x y z
N MET A 1 8.39 8.15 35.81
CA MET A 1 6.92 8.03 35.68
C MET A 1 6.39 8.56 34.35
N GLU A 2 6.93 9.62 33.78
CA GLU A 2 6.47 10.20 32.49
C GLU A 2 6.57 9.26 31.28
N HIS A 3 7.66 8.49 31.13
CA HIS A 3 7.81 7.57 30.00
C HIS A 3 6.72 6.49 29.94
N LYS A 4 6.30 5.94 31.09
CA LYS A 4 5.23 4.91 31.13
C LYS A 4 3.86 5.48 30.77
N SER A 5 3.58 6.75 31.09
CA SER A 5 2.31 7.39 30.74
C SER A 5 2.23 7.72 29.24
N ILE A 6 3.33 8.13 28.64
CA ILE A 6 3.42 8.37 27.18
C ILE A 6 3.23 7.05 26.42
N GLU A 7 3.91 5.99 26.84
CA GLU A 7 3.78 4.67 26.21
C GLU A 7 2.33 4.13 26.30
N SER A 8 1.66 4.29 27.43
CA SER A 8 0.26 3.87 27.57
C SER A 8 -0.69 4.69 26.67
N GLY A 9 -0.44 5.99 26.52
CA GLY A 9 -1.21 6.84 25.62
C GLY A 9 -1.10 6.44 24.15
N TRP A 10 0.12 6.11 23.69
CA TRP A 10 0.34 5.62 22.34
C TRP A 10 -0.32 4.27 22.09
N ARG A 11 -0.28 3.35 23.03
CA ARG A 11 -0.95 2.03 22.93
C ARG A 11 -2.46 2.19 22.83
N ASP A 12 -3.06 3.06 23.64
CA ASP A 12 -4.49 3.35 23.59
C ASP A 12 -4.89 3.96 22.23
N ALA A 13 -4.13 4.94 21.74
CA ALA A 13 -4.35 5.54 20.43
C ALA A 13 -4.25 4.50 19.31
N HIS A 14 -3.22 3.66 19.32
CA HIS A 14 -3.05 2.58 18.35
C HIS A 14 -4.24 1.62 18.37
N SER A 15 -4.67 1.15 19.55
CA SER A 15 -5.81 0.24 19.69
C SER A 15 -7.10 0.86 19.12
N LYS A 16 -7.35 2.13 19.41
CA LYS A 16 -8.51 2.87 18.85
C LYS A 16 -8.45 2.99 17.33
N LEU A 17 -7.26 3.24 16.77
CA LEU A 17 -7.08 3.29 15.32
C LEU A 17 -7.33 1.92 14.65
N ILE A 18 -6.86 0.83 15.25
CA ILE A 18 -7.15 -0.52 14.72
C ILE A 18 -8.67 -0.79 14.73
N VAL A 19 -9.36 -0.48 15.81
CA VAL A 19 -10.83 -0.62 15.89
C VAL A 19 -11.51 0.21 14.79
N ALA A 20 -11.04 1.44 14.55
CA ALA A 20 -11.57 2.29 13.51
C ALA A 20 -11.34 1.72 12.10
N LEU A 21 -10.17 1.14 11.83
CA LEU A 21 -9.86 0.49 10.55
C LEU A 21 -10.66 -0.79 10.32
N GLU A 22 -11.00 -1.51 11.38
CA GLU A 22 -11.87 -2.71 11.28
C GLU A 22 -13.34 -2.34 11.03
N ASN A 23 -13.81 -1.18 11.51
CA ASN A 23 -15.19 -0.72 11.44
C ASN A 23 -15.29 0.70 10.82
N PRO A 24 -14.82 0.92 9.60
CA PRO A 24 -14.66 2.27 9.05
C PRO A 24 -16.00 2.99 8.83
N VAL A 25 -17.09 2.25 8.56
CA VAL A 25 -18.42 2.83 8.27
C VAL A 25 -19.00 3.58 9.46
N GLU A 26 -18.68 3.16 10.68
CA GLU A 26 -19.23 3.75 11.91
C GLU A 26 -18.40 4.92 12.45
N ILE A 27 -17.11 4.97 12.09
CA ILE A 27 -16.12 5.82 12.78
C ILE A 27 -15.59 6.93 11.88
N PHE A 28 -15.36 6.66 10.59
CA PHE A 28 -14.87 7.66 9.66
C PHE A 28 -16.00 8.44 8.99
N ASP A 29 -15.77 9.73 8.72
CA ASP A 29 -16.71 10.54 7.94
C ASP A 29 -16.72 10.07 6.47
N LEU A 30 -17.68 9.21 6.15
CA LEU A 30 -17.88 8.66 4.81
C LEU A 30 -18.80 9.52 3.93
N LYS A 31 -18.99 10.81 4.23
CA LYS A 31 -19.77 11.72 3.37
C LYS A 31 -19.19 11.83 1.96
N LYS A 32 -17.89 11.55 1.80
CA LYS A 32 -17.25 11.45 0.48
C LYS A 32 -16.99 9.99 0.18
N ASP A 33 -17.51 9.51 -0.94
CA ASP A 33 -17.16 8.19 -1.45
C ASP A 33 -15.66 8.17 -1.83
N ARG A 34 -14.91 7.38 -1.09
CA ARG A 34 -13.47 7.17 -1.29
C ARG A 34 -13.17 5.81 -1.90
N SER A 35 -14.19 4.99 -2.11
CA SER A 35 -14.06 3.61 -2.59
C SER A 35 -13.34 3.49 -3.94
N ARG A 36 -13.34 4.58 -4.72
CA ARG A 36 -12.66 4.66 -6.01
C ARG A 36 -11.13 4.76 -5.92
N PHE A 37 -10.55 4.95 -4.73
CA PHE A 37 -9.09 5.07 -4.54
C PHE A 37 -8.51 3.76 -4.02
N SER A 38 -7.45 3.26 -4.67
CA SER A 38 -6.81 1.99 -4.29
C SER A 38 -6.27 1.98 -2.87
N MET A 39 -5.80 3.12 -2.38
CA MET A 39 -5.25 3.27 -1.03
C MET A 39 -6.27 2.91 0.06
N ASP A 40 -7.55 3.20 -0.14
CA ASP A 40 -8.59 2.87 0.84
C ASP A 40 -8.74 1.35 1.03
N TRP A 41 -8.20 0.54 0.12
CA TRP A 41 -8.28 -0.91 0.15
C TRP A 41 -7.01 -1.61 0.65
N TYR A 42 -5.81 -1.04 0.44
CA TYR A 42 -4.57 -1.66 0.94
C TYR A 42 -3.97 -0.98 2.19
N TYR A 43 -4.25 0.29 2.45
CA TYR A 43 -3.77 0.96 3.67
C TYR A 43 -4.28 0.33 4.98
N PRO A 44 -5.51 -0.17 5.10
CA PRO A 44 -5.92 -0.91 6.29
C PRO A 44 -5.04 -2.13 6.57
N ILE A 45 -4.60 -2.84 5.52
CA ILE A 45 -3.69 -3.98 5.64
C ILE A 45 -2.34 -3.51 6.19
N LEU A 46 -1.76 -2.43 5.62
CA LEU A 46 -0.52 -1.83 6.11
C LEU A 46 -0.66 -1.32 7.55
N GLY A 47 -1.82 -0.75 7.89
CA GLY A 47 -2.16 -0.29 9.23
C GLY A 47 -2.29 -1.40 10.28
N GLY A 48 -2.38 -2.66 9.86
CA GLY A 48 -2.31 -3.81 10.76
C GLY A 48 -3.65 -4.35 11.24
N ILE A 49 -4.71 -4.25 10.43
CA ILE A 49 -5.96 -4.96 10.71
C ILE A 49 -5.73 -6.47 10.83
N ASN A 50 -6.50 -7.15 11.67
CA ASN A 50 -6.33 -8.56 11.96
C ASN A 50 -7.50 -9.45 11.50
N SER A 51 -8.65 -8.87 11.16
CA SER A 51 -9.82 -9.61 10.70
C SER A 51 -9.54 -10.27 9.34
N LYS A 52 -9.46 -11.60 9.33
CA LYS A 52 -9.25 -12.38 8.09
C LYS A 52 -10.35 -12.12 7.07
N GLN A 53 -11.61 -12.04 7.50
CA GLN A 53 -12.73 -11.73 6.61
C GLN A 53 -12.58 -10.35 5.97
N ARG A 54 -12.19 -9.35 6.77
CA ARG A 54 -11.96 -8.00 6.26
C ARG A 54 -10.80 -7.98 5.26
N ILE A 55 -9.67 -8.61 5.59
CA ILE A 55 -8.52 -8.72 4.69
C ILE A 55 -8.91 -9.38 3.37
N SER A 56 -9.66 -10.50 3.40
CA SER A 56 -10.11 -11.16 2.17
C SER A 56 -10.95 -10.23 1.29
N SER A 57 -11.91 -9.52 1.86
CA SER A 57 -12.74 -8.55 1.12
C SER A 57 -11.91 -7.42 0.49
N LEU A 58 -10.91 -6.90 1.21
CA LEU A 58 -10.01 -5.87 0.69
C LEU A 58 -9.18 -6.41 -0.49
N ILE A 59 -8.64 -7.62 -0.37
CA ILE A 59 -7.85 -8.27 -1.42
C ILE A 59 -8.69 -8.53 -2.68
N GLU A 60 -9.91 -9.02 -2.54
CA GLU A 60 -10.83 -9.23 -3.66
C GLU A 60 -11.05 -7.92 -4.41
N LYS A 61 -11.40 -6.85 -3.72
CA LYS A 61 -11.59 -5.53 -4.34
C LYS A 61 -10.33 -5.02 -5.04
N ILE A 62 -9.15 -5.19 -4.43
CA ILE A 62 -7.88 -4.82 -5.07
C ILE A 62 -7.69 -5.59 -6.38
N LYS A 63 -7.88 -6.92 -6.36
CA LYS A 63 -7.69 -7.78 -7.51
C LYS A 63 -8.70 -7.49 -8.63
N ASP A 64 -9.95 -7.24 -8.29
CA ASP A 64 -11.03 -7.10 -9.26
C ASP A 64 -11.09 -5.71 -9.89
N SER A 65 -10.75 -4.67 -9.13
CA SER A 65 -10.98 -3.28 -9.56
C SER A 65 -9.71 -2.49 -9.85
N PHE A 66 -8.60 -2.80 -9.19
CA PHE A 66 -7.41 -1.95 -9.24
C PHE A 66 -6.19 -2.61 -9.88
N TRP A 67 -6.08 -3.94 -9.82
CA TRP A 67 -4.90 -4.61 -10.35
C TRP A 67 -5.01 -4.86 -11.85
N ILE A 68 -4.17 -4.19 -12.60
CA ILE A 68 -3.96 -4.47 -14.02
C ILE A 68 -2.76 -5.42 -14.14
N LYS A 69 -3.05 -6.69 -14.42
CA LYS A 69 -2.03 -7.74 -14.45
C LYS A 69 -0.92 -7.41 -15.45
N GLY A 70 0.33 -7.50 -14.99
CA GLY A 70 1.51 -7.16 -15.80
C GLY A 70 1.82 -5.66 -15.89
N LEU A 71 0.98 -4.78 -15.31
CA LEU A 71 1.21 -3.34 -15.30
C LEU A 71 1.31 -2.76 -13.88
N GLY A 72 0.45 -3.18 -12.95
CA GLY A 72 0.46 -2.69 -11.57
C GLY A 72 -0.92 -2.29 -11.05
N ILE A 73 -0.94 -1.41 -10.08
CA ILE A 73 -2.16 -0.96 -9.38
C ILE A 73 -2.60 0.41 -9.92
N LYS A 74 -3.88 0.52 -10.27
CA LYS A 74 -4.49 1.81 -10.58
C LYS A 74 -4.59 2.65 -9.32
N CYS A 75 -4.29 3.94 -9.41
CA CYS A 75 -4.54 4.88 -8.33
C CYS A 75 -6.05 5.04 -8.11
N VAL A 76 -6.79 5.13 -9.21
CA VAL A 76 -8.24 5.38 -9.26
C VAL A 76 -8.92 4.31 -10.09
N GLU A 77 -10.05 3.77 -9.63
CA GLU A 77 -10.74 2.62 -10.23
C GLU A 77 -11.17 2.86 -11.68
N ASP A 78 -11.69 4.02 -11.97
CA ASP A 78 -12.29 4.42 -13.24
C ASP A 78 -11.31 5.12 -14.21
N GLU A 79 -10.02 5.18 -13.86
CA GLU A 79 -9.00 5.80 -14.72
C GLU A 79 -8.02 4.75 -15.26
N PRO A 80 -7.64 4.80 -16.55
CA PRO A 80 -6.72 3.84 -17.17
C PRO A 80 -5.26 4.14 -16.85
N TRP A 81 -4.94 4.28 -15.57
CA TRP A 81 -3.67 4.78 -15.08
C TRP A 81 -3.16 3.96 -13.89
N VAL A 82 -2.06 3.24 -14.09
CA VAL A 82 -1.33 2.58 -13.01
C VAL A 82 -0.23 3.50 -12.48
N THR A 83 -0.02 3.48 -11.18
CA THR A 83 0.95 4.33 -10.50
C THR A 83 1.98 3.51 -9.77
N VAL A 84 3.20 4.00 -9.81
CA VAL A 84 4.36 3.26 -9.26
C VAL A 84 4.33 3.26 -7.74
N ALA A 85 3.94 4.37 -7.11
CA ALA A 85 3.87 4.44 -5.65
C ALA A 85 2.81 3.48 -5.10
N GLU A 86 1.56 3.54 -5.60
CA GLU A 86 0.48 2.68 -5.17
C GLU A 86 0.76 1.20 -5.46
N THR A 87 1.41 0.90 -6.60
CA THR A 87 1.85 -0.47 -6.91
C THR A 87 2.88 -0.98 -5.91
N SER A 88 3.85 -0.14 -5.54
CA SER A 88 4.89 -0.45 -4.56
C SER A 88 4.33 -0.65 -3.16
N GLU A 89 3.46 0.24 -2.70
CA GLU A 89 2.82 0.15 -1.39
C GLU A 89 1.89 -1.05 -1.29
N CYS A 90 1.13 -1.33 -2.36
CA CYS A 90 0.30 -2.53 -2.44
C CYS A 90 1.15 -3.82 -2.42
N SER A 91 2.34 -3.82 -3.05
CA SER A 91 3.32 -4.91 -2.92
C SER A 91 3.68 -5.17 -1.46
N ILE A 92 3.95 -4.12 -0.67
CA ILE A 92 4.24 -4.26 0.76
C ILE A 92 3.03 -4.84 1.51
N ALA A 93 1.80 -4.40 1.17
CA ALA A 93 0.59 -4.92 1.79
C ALA A 93 0.41 -6.42 1.53
N PHE A 94 0.63 -6.88 0.28
CA PHE A 94 0.60 -8.31 -0.05
C PHE A 94 1.73 -9.09 0.64
N LYS A 95 2.93 -8.53 0.75
CA LYS A 95 4.05 -9.12 1.51
C LYS A 95 3.67 -9.33 2.97
N LYS A 96 3.04 -8.33 3.60
CA LYS A 96 2.61 -8.38 5.00
C LYS A 96 1.64 -9.53 5.31
N ILE A 97 0.78 -9.89 4.37
CA ILE A 97 -0.19 -10.98 4.54
C ILE A 97 0.32 -12.34 4.04
N GLY A 98 1.59 -12.43 3.62
CA GLY A 98 2.24 -13.67 3.19
C GLY A 98 1.99 -14.06 1.73
N GLU A 99 1.43 -13.17 0.92
CA GLU A 99 1.21 -13.37 -0.51
C GLU A 99 2.44 -13.00 -1.33
N ASP A 100 3.58 -13.66 -1.05
CA ASP A 100 4.90 -13.34 -1.57
C ASP A 100 4.98 -13.29 -3.10
N LYS A 101 4.27 -14.16 -3.79
CA LYS A 101 4.27 -14.20 -5.27
C LYS A 101 3.64 -12.93 -5.86
N ILE A 102 2.51 -12.51 -5.29
CA ILE A 102 1.82 -11.29 -5.72
C ILE A 102 2.67 -10.06 -5.36
N ALA A 103 3.21 -10.03 -4.16
CA ALA A 103 4.09 -8.96 -3.72
C ALA A 103 5.28 -8.75 -4.68
N SER A 104 5.95 -9.84 -5.05
CA SER A 104 7.07 -9.80 -6.00
C SER A 104 6.64 -9.38 -7.40
N GLU A 105 5.48 -9.85 -7.90
CA GLU A 105 4.94 -9.46 -9.21
C GLU A 105 4.66 -7.94 -9.24
N LEU A 106 4.01 -7.40 -8.20
CA LEU A 106 3.73 -5.98 -8.10
C LEU A 106 5.02 -5.14 -8.03
N LEU A 107 6.02 -5.60 -7.27
CA LEU A 107 7.32 -4.92 -7.23
C LEU A 107 7.95 -4.87 -8.62
N LEU A 108 7.97 -5.99 -9.35
CA LEU A 108 8.50 -6.04 -10.71
C LEU A 108 7.76 -5.10 -11.67
N ASN A 109 6.44 -5.02 -11.55
CA ASN A 109 5.63 -4.09 -12.33
C ASN A 109 5.98 -2.62 -12.02
N ALA A 110 6.15 -2.28 -10.74
CA ALA A 110 6.52 -0.92 -10.32
C ALA A 110 7.88 -0.50 -10.88
N ILE A 111 8.91 -1.35 -10.74
CA ILE A 111 10.26 -1.05 -11.21
C ILE A 111 10.44 -1.12 -12.75
N ALA A 112 9.43 -1.58 -13.48
CA ALA A 112 9.44 -1.54 -14.94
C ALA A 112 9.08 -0.15 -15.50
N ILE A 113 8.46 0.73 -14.72
CA ILE A 113 8.02 2.07 -15.13
C ILE A 113 9.11 3.10 -14.76
N VAL A 114 10.26 2.97 -15.38
CA VAL A 114 11.45 3.80 -15.11
C VAL A 114 11.99 4.45 -16.39
N ASP A 115 12.78 5.49 -16.23
CA ASP A 115 13.56 6.05 -17.34
C ASP A 115 14.86 5.26 -17.62
N ARG A 116 15.68 5.78 -18.52
CA ARG A 116 16.97 5.16 -18.91
C ARG A 116 17.99 5.11 -17.77
N GLU A 117 17.84 5.96 -16.77
CA GLU A 117 18.70 6.05 -15.59
C GLU A 117 18.16 5.21 -14.42
N GLY A 118 17.01 4.54 -14.60
CA GLY A 118 16.36 3.73 -13.57
C GLY A 118 15.53 4.54 -12.57
N ILE A 119 15.22 5.81 -12.88
CA ILE A 119 14.41 6.66 -12.02
C ILE A 119 12.94 6.45 -12.35
N PRO A 120 12.09 6.08 -11.36
CA PRO A 120 10.69 5.79 -11.62
C PRO A 120 9.90 7.03 -12.00
N TYR A 121 9.08 6.90 -13.04
CA TYR A 121 8.01 7.84 -13.33
C TYR A 121 6.87 7.70 -12.31
N MET A 122 6.01 8.71 -12.20
CA MET A 122 4.84 8.65 -11.33
C MET A 122 3.90 7.50 -11.73
N GLY A 123 3.66 7.30 -13.04
CA GLY A 123 2.80 6.24 -13.51
C GLY A 123 2.77 6.10 -15.02
N TRP A 124 1.93 5.16 -15.45
CA TRP A 124 1.73 4.77 -16.84
C TRP A 124 0.24 4.79 -17.19
N GLN A 125 -0.12 5.62 -18.15
CA GLN A 125 -1.46 5.65 -18.73
C GLN A 125 -1.51 4.63 -19.89
N PHE A 126 -2.21 3.53 -19.66
CA PHE A 126 -2.06 2.36 -20.52
C PHE A 126 -2.96 2.36 -21.77
N HIS A 127 -3.99 3.21 -21.87
CA HIS A 127 -4.74 3.39 -23.11
C HIS A 127 -3.96 4.20 -24.14
N GLU A 128 -3.29 5.27 -23.68
CA GLU A 128 -2.49 6.16 -24.55
C GLU A 128 -1.05 5.70 -24.71
N ASN A 129 -0.60 4.71 -23.91
CA ASN A 129 0.78 4.23 -23.86
C ASN A 129 1.81 5.33 -23.59
N ILE A 130 1.56 6.12 -22.55
CA ILE A 130 2.45 7.24 -22.16
C ILE A 130 2.75 7.21 -20.66
N TYR A 131 3.93 7.73 -20.29
CA TYR A 131 4.21 8.11 -18.90
C TYR A 131 3.39 9.35 -18.55
N TRP A 132 2.54 9.24 -17.52
CA TRP A 132 1.66 10.34 -17.12
C TRP A 132 1.36 10.35 -15.63
N PRO A 133 1.47 11.54 -14.98
CA PRO A 133 2.19 12.70 -15.51
C PRO A 133 3.67 12.34 -15.77
N LYS A 134 4.31 13.05 -16.67
CA LYS A 134 5.73 12.81 -17.00
C LYS A 134 6.63 13.41 -15.92
N GLU A 135 6.41 12.98 -14.69
CA GLU A 135 7.10 13.44 -13.50
C GLU A 135 7.77 12.26 -12.80
N LYS A 136 8.81 12.56 -12.03
CA LYS A 136 9.61 11.59 -11.27
C LYS A 136 9.74 12.06 -9.81
N PRO A 137 8.65 12.02 -9.03
CA PRO A 137 8.64 12.53 -7.66
C PRO A 137 9.50 11.66 -6.74
N SER A 138 10.13 12.27 -5.76
CA SER A 138 10.99 11.56 -4.80
C SER A 138 10.22 10.53 -3.96
N TRP A 139 8.95 10.79 -3.63
CA TRP A 139 8.12 9.83 -2.88
C TRP A 139 7.86 8.54 -3.69
N THR A 140 7.75 8.62 -5.02
CA THR A 140 7.62 7.44 -5.89
C THR A 140 8.85 6.54 -5.79
N SER A 141 10.05 7.15 -5.87
CA SER A 141 11.31 6.43 -5.66
C SER A 141 11.41 5.84 -4.25
N ALA A 142 10.98 6.59 -3.23
CA ALA A 142 10.96 6.10 -1.86
C ALA A 142 10.04 4.89 -1.68
N ALA A 143 8.84 4.90 -2.28
CA ALA A 143 7.93 3.76 -2.26
C ALA A 143 8.55 2.51 -2.90
N CYS A 144 9.24 2.66 -4.05
CA CYS A 144 9.96 1.56 -4.69
C CYS A 144 11.06 0.98 -3.79
N ILE A 145 11.84 1.84 -3.14
CA ILE A 145 12.93 1.41 -2.24
C ILE A 145 12.34 0.65 -1.04
N LEU A 146 11.29 1.16 -0.41
CA LEU A 146 10.61 0.50 0.70
C LEU A 146 10.03 -0.85 0.28
N ALA A 147 9.41 -0.94 -0.90
CA ALA A 147 8.88 -2.20 -1.41
C ALA A 147 9.98 -3.20 -1.74
N ALA A 148 11.09 -2.75 -2.33
CA ALA A 148 12.24 -3.61 -2.61
C ALA A 148 12.87 -4.14 -1.31
N ASP A 149 13.03 -3.29 -0.30
CA ASP A 149 13.53 -3.69 1.02
C ASP A 149 12.59 -4.68 1.69
N ALA A 150 11.29 -4.38 1.73
CA ALA A 150 10.27 -5.25 2.32
C ALA A 150 10.24 -6.64 1.68
N ASN A 151 10.31 -6.72 0.35
CA ASN A 151 10.26 -7.99 -0.38
C ASN A 151 11.53 -8.83 -0.22
N ASN A 152 12.71 -8.18 -0.17
CA ASN A 152 14.01 -8.86 -0.23
C ASN A 152 14.78 -8.86 1.09
N GLN A 153 14.25 -8.22 2.15
CA GLN A 153 14.87 -8.16 3.49
C GLN A 153 16.31 -7.61 3.45
N LEU A 154 16.51 -6.49 2.74
CA LEU A 154 17.83 -5.91 2.50
C LEU A 154 18.39 -5.17 3.71
N THR A 155 17.54 -4.56 4.51
CA THR A 155 17.93 -3.79 5.70
C THR A 155 17.10 -4.18 6.93
N PRO A 156 17.54 -3.81 8.15
CA PRO A 156 16.70 -3.96 9.35
C PRO A 156 15.36 -3.21 9.30
N GLY A 157 15.23 -2.21 8.41
CA GLY A 157 14.00 -1.47 8.18
C GLY A 157 12.93 -2.23 7.38
N ALA A 158 13.30 -3.32 6.71
CA ALA A 158 12.42 -4.16 5.91
C ALA A 158 11.15 -4.62 6.65
N ASP A 159 11.28 -4.83 7.96
CA ASP A 159 10.20 -5.30 8.81
C ASP A 159 9.21 -4.21 9.25
N LEU A 160 9.49 -2.95 8.96
CA LEU A 160 8.72 -1.81 9.48
C LEU A 160 7.21 -1.93 9.20
N PHE A 161 6.84 -2.33 7.99
CA PHE A 161 5.45 -2.46 7.57
C PHE A 161 4.96 -3.92 7.56
N ILE A 162 5.85 -4.91 7.56
CA ILE A 162 5.50 -6.32 7.40
C ILE A 162 5.22 -6.96 8.75
N LYS A 163 6.09 -6.77 9.73
CA LYS A 163 5.93 -7.35 11.06
C LYS A 163 5.08 -6.44 11.93
N GLN A 164 4.14 -7.03 12.66
CA GLN A 164 3.52 -6.32 13.78
C GLN A 164 4.59 -6.10 14.84
N GLN A 165 5.18 -4.91 14.87
CA GLN A 165 6.26 -4.57 15.80
C GLN A 165 5.77 -4.42 17.25
N PHE A 166 4.46 -4.37 17.46
CA PHE A 166 3.86 -4.22 18.77
C PHE A 166 3.02 -5.45 19.09
N LYS A 167 3.64 -6.47 19.68
CA LYS A 167 2.88 -7.37 20.56
C LYS A 167 2.51 -6.55 21.78
N LEU A 168 1.30 -6.04 21.78
CA LEU A 168 0.69 -5.39 22.94
C LEU A 168 0.36 -6.41 24.01
#